data_c19ddd6137fa789bc3bf8d48e8c45e97
#
_entry.id   c19ddd6137fa789bc3bf8d48e8c45e97
#
_cell.length_a   1.000
_cell.length_b   1.000
_cell.length_c   1.000
_cell.angle_alpha   90.00
_cell.angle_beta   90.00
_cell.angle_gamma   90.00
#
_symmetry.space_group_name_H-M   'P 1'
#
loop_
_entity.id
_entity.type
_entity.pdbx_description
1 polymer ?
#
loop_
_entity_poly.entity_id
_entity_poly.type
_entity_poly.pdbx_seq_one_letter_code
_entity_poly.pdbx_strand_id
1 'polypeptide(L)'
;MKAAVLREINKPLEIEDVQTGNPAPREVLVRTVAAGVCHSDLHFQNGSYPYPLPAVLGHESAGVVEAVGADVTYVKPGDHVITCLSAFCGHCEHCLTGHMSLCGEPELQRAADQPSRLAKKDEA
;
A
#
# COMPACT_ATOMS: atom_id res chain seq x y z
N MET A 1 4.62 -8.94 11.83
CA MET A 1 4.00 -7.73 12.41
C MET A 1 2.51 -7.94 12.58
N LYS A 2 1.87 -7.26 13.55
CA LYS A 2 0.41 -7.31 13.68
C LYS A 2 -0.25 -6.33 12.71
N ALA A 3 -1.30 -6.79 12.01
CA ALA A 3 -2.08 -5.97 11.09
C ALA A 3 -3.57 -6.31 11.21
N ALA A 4 -4.43 -5.31 10.93
CA ALA A 4 -5.85 -5.49 10.76
C ALA A 4 -6.13 -5.84 9.29
N VAL A 5 -6.48 -7.09 9.02
CA VAL A 5 -6.60 -7.62 7.66
C VAL A 5 -8.08 -7.73 7.27
N LEU A 6 -8.42 -7.18 6.12
CA LEU A 6 -9.71 -7.41 5.48
C LEU A 6 -9.60 -8.69 4.65
N ARG A 7 -10.31 -9.74 5.09
CA ARG A 7 -10.36 -11.05 4.39
C ARG A 7 -11.57 -11.16 3.47
N GLU A 8 -12.68 -10.60 3.90
CA GLU A 8 -13.97 -10.70 3.20
C GLU A 8 -14.75 -9.40 3.37
N ILE A 9 -15.43 -8.98 2.30
CA ILE A 9 -16.30 -7.79 2.31
C ILE A 9 -17.43 -7.96 3.32
N ASN A 10 -17.78 -6.88 4.02
CA ASN A 10 -18.80 -6.86 5.06
C ASN A 10 -18.50 -7.71 6.30
N LYS A 11 -17.26 -8.15 6.48
CA LYS A 11 -16.81 -8.82 7.71
C LYS A 11 -15.92 -7.89 8.54
N PRO A 12 -15.84 -8.12 9.86
CA PRO A 12 -14.87 -7.43 10.68
C PRO A 12 -13.45 -7.66 10.20
N LEU A 13 -12.57 -6.68 10.43
CA LEU A 13 -11.13 -6.86 10.22
C LEU A 13 -10.57 -7.87 11.22
N GLU A 14 -9.71 -8.75 10.76
CA GLU A 14 -9.04 -9.75 11.60
C GLU A 14 -7.64 -9.27 11.98
N ILE A 15 -7.29 -9.36 13.26
CA ILE A 15 -5.95 -9.02 13.73
C ILE A 15 -5.05 -10.23 13.57
N GLU A 16 -4.12 -10.15 12.64
CA GLU A 16 -3.24 -11.25 12.28
C GLU A 16 -1.76 -10.88 12.43
N ASP A 17 -0.93 -11.88 12.67
CA ASP A 17 0.51 -11.76 12.49
C ASP A 17 0.86 -12.03 11.03
N VAL A 18 1.29 -10.97 10.36
CA VAL A 18 1.61 -11.00 8.93
C VAL A 18 3.06 -10.58 8.68
N GLN A 19 3.55 -10.92 7.51
CA GLN A 19 4.81 -10.42 6.96
C GLN A 19 4.61 -9.99 5.51
N THR A 20 5.42 -9.03 5.08
CA THR A 20 5.47 -8.58 3.70
C THR A 20 6.77 -9.09 3.06
N GLY A 21 6.75 -9.27 1.75
CA GLY A 21 7.97 -9.54 1.00
C GLY A 21 8.92 -8.34 0.94
N ASN A 22 10.10 -8.56 0.38
CA ASN A 22 11.05 -7.48 0.09
C ASN A 22 10.46 -6.49 -0.93
N PRO A 23 10.85 -5.20 -0.87
CA PRO A 23 10.40 -4.23 -1.84
C PRO A 23 10.86 -4.58 -3.27
N ALA A 24 9.96 -4.46 -4.24
CA ALA A 24 10.29 -4.54 -5.66
C ALA A 24 11.16 -3.34 -6.09
N PRO A 25 11.71 -3.32 -7.31
CA PRO A 25 12.69 -2.30 -7.73
C PRO A 25 12.26 -0.84 -7.48
N ARG A 26 10.98 -0.51 -7.63
CA ARG A 26 10.44 0.84 -7.42
C ARG A 26 9.65 1.00 -6.11
N GLU A 27 9.77 0.09 -5.18
CA GLU A 27 9.03 0.09 -3.92
C GLU A 27 9.90 0.43 -2.72
N VAL A 28 9.24 0.84 -1.65
CA VAL A 28 9.86 1.20 -0.38
C VAL A 28 9.19 0.40 0.73
N LEU A 29 9.97 -0.21 1.59
CA LEU A 29 9.49 -0.80 2.83
C LEU A 29 9.55 0.24 3.93
N VAL A 30 8.40 0.56 4.50
CA VAL A 30 8.26 1.56 5.56
C VAL A 30 7.82 0.89 6.86
N ARG A 31 8.55 1.12 7.93
CA ARG A 31 8.11 0.78 9.27
C ARG A 31 7.15 1.87 9.76
N THR A 32 5.87 1.57 9.74
CA THR A 32 4.81 2.49 10.15
C THR A 32 4.95 2.85 11.63
N VAL A 33 4.93 4.14 11.94
CA VAL A 33 4.95 4.71 13.29
C VAL A 33 3.55 5.18 13.69
N ALA A 34 2.80 5.74 12.75
CA ALA A 34 1.43 6.18 12.95
C ALA A 34 0.62 5.96 11.68
N ALA A 35 -0.64 5.62 11.84
CA ALA A 35 -1.61 5.49 10.76
C ALA A 35 -2.93 6.11 11.15
N GLY A 36 -3.51 6.92 10.27
CA GLY A 36 -4.86 7.45 10.41
C GLY A 36 -5.90 6.45 9.92
N VAL A 37 -7.15 6.71 10.28
CA VAL A 37 -8.33 5.97 9.80
C VAL A 37 -9.23 6.95 9.05
N CYS A 38 -9.50 6.65 7.80
CA CYS A 38 -10.34 7.45 6.93
C CYS A 38 -11.70 6.78 6.71
N HIS A 39 -12.73 7.58 6.44
CA HIS A 39 -14.04 7.05 6.08
C HIS A 39 -14.01 6.16 4.82
N SER A 40 -13.08 6.40 3.90
CA SER A 40 -12.89 5.55 2.71
C SER A 40 -12.51 4.10 3.05
N ASP A 41 -11.92 3.84 4.22
CA ASP A 41 -11.63 2.47 4.66
C ASP A 41 -12.91 1.67 4.85
N LEU A 42 -14.02 2.32 5.25
CA LEU A 42 -15.35 1.71 5.32
C LEU A 42 -15.88 1.36 3.92
N HIS A 43 -15.56 2.17 2.91
CA HIS A 43 -15.98 1.88 1.53
C HIS A 43 -15.27 0.64 0.96
N PHE A 44 -14.03 0.40 1.33
CA PHE A 44 -13.35 -0.85 1.00
C PHE A 44 -13.92 -2.02 1.79
N GLN A 45 -14.17 -1.83 3.09
CA GLN A 45 -14.69 -2.87 3.98
C GLN A 45 -16.10 -3.31 3.55
N ASN A 46 -16.98 -2.40 3.13
CA ASN A 46 -18.34 -2.71 2.69
C ASN A 46 -18.45 -3.05 1.18
N GLY A 47 -17.34 -2.99 0.44
CA GLY A 47 -17.30 -3.33 -0.97
C GLY A 47 -17.78 -2.23 -1.93
N SER A 48 -18.07 -1.02 -1.45
CA SER A 48 -18.39 0.12 -2.33
C SER A 48 -17.22 0.50 -3.23
N TYR A 49 -15.99 0.31 -2.74
CA TYR A 49 -14.77 0.40 -3.52
C TYR A 49 -14.17 -0.99 -3.68
N PRO A 50 -14.24 -1.58 -4.89
CA PRO A 50 -13.66 -2.92 -5.11
C PRO A 50 -12.13 -2.87 -5.00
N TYR A 51 -11.58 -3.85 -4.30
CA TYR A 51 -10.13 -4.03 -4.17
C TYR A 51 -9.79 -5.52 -4.00
N PRO A 52 -8.65 -6.00 -4.53
CA PRO A 52 -8.24 -7.39 -4.34
C PRO A 52 -7.98 -7.73 -2.87
N LEU A 53 -8.60 -8.80 -2.38
CA LEU A 53 -8.40 -9.30 -1.03
C LEU A 53 -7.39 -10.48 -0.99
N PRO A 54 -6.75 -10.76 0.14
CA PRO A 54 -6.78 -10.00 1.39
C PRO A 54 -6.02 -8.67 1.31
N ALA A 55 -6.42 -7.70 2.13
CA ALA A 55 -5.79 -6.39 2.18
C ALA A 55 -5.66 -5.86 3.61
N VAL A 56 -4.61 -5.09 3.86
CA VAL A 56 -4.50 -4.20 5.02
C VAL A 56 -4.89 -2.81 4.54
N LEU A 57 -5.96 -2.27 5.09
CA LEU A 57 -6.48 -0.96 4.71
C LEU A 57 -5.67 0.16 5.37
N GLY A 58 -5.76 1.35 4.79
CA GLY A 58 -5.16 2.58 5.29
C GLY A 58 -4.28 3.24 4.23
N HIS A 59 -4.37 4.57 4.16
CA HIS A 59 -3.62 5.40 3.22
C HIS A 59 -3.09 6.68 3.88
N GLU A 60 -3.20 6.77 5.18
CA GLU A 60 -2.76 7.90 6.00
C GLU A 60 -1.65 7.43 6.95
N SER A 61 -0.46 7.13 6.42
CA SER A 61 0.63 6.56 7.19
C SER A 61 1.83 7.51 7.28
N ALA A 62 2.48 7.51 8.44
CA ALA A 62 3.79 8.08 8.64
C ALA A 62 4.74 7.02 9.19
N GLY A 63 5.98 7.04 8.79
CA GLY A 63 6.95 6.03 9.21
C GLY A 63 8.38 6.33 8.85
N VAL A 64 9.21 5.34 9.04
CA VAL A 64 10.65 5.38 8.74
C VAL A 64 10.94 4.33 7.67
N VAL A 65 11.67 4.73 6.63
CA VAL A 65 12.11 3.82 5.57
C VAL A 65 13.05 2.77 6.15
N GLU A 66 12.75 1.49 5.93
CA GLU A 66 13.61 0.36 6.35
C GLU A 66 14.44 -0.18 5.18
N ALA A 67 13.83 -0.28 4.01
CA ALA A 67 14.50 -0.76 2.80
C ALA A 67 13.91 -0.10 1.56
N VAL A 68 14.70 -0.06 0.50
CA VAL A 68 14.29 0.48 -0.80
C VAL A 68 14.63 -0.50 -1.91
N GLY A 69 13.82 -0.52 -2.96
CA GLY A 69 14.12 -1.25 -4.19
C GLY A 69 15.26 -0.60 -4.98
N ALA A 70 15.83 -1.33 -5.93
CA ALA A 70 17.02 -0.94 -6.65
C ALA A 70 16.91 0.35 -7.48
N ASP A 71 15.69 0.68 -7.92
CA ASP A 71 15.40 1.87 -8.75
C ASP A 71 14.92 3.07 -7.93
N VAL A 72 14.86 2.96 -6.61
CA VAL A 72 14.45 4.06 -5.74
C VAL A 72 15.64 4.96 -5.46
N THR A 73 15.54 6.23 -5.89
CA THR A 73 16.59 7.25 -5.70
C THR A 73 16.13 8.42 -4.83
N TYR A 74 14.84 8.51 -4.57
CA TYR A 74 14.20 9.65 -3.91
C TYR A 74 14.33 9.61 -2.38
N VAL A 75 14.30 8.43 -1.79
CA VAL A 75 14.42 8.20 -0.34
C VAL A 75 15.42 7.08 -0.07
N LYS A 76 15.91 7.01 1.17
CA LYS A 76 16.86 5.99 1.64
C LYS A 76 16.48 5.47 3.02
N PRO A 77 16.99 4.31 3.45
CA PRO A 77 16.80 3.80 4.81
C PRO A 77 17.14 4.85 5.86
N GLY A 78 16.26 4.99 6.87
CA GLY A 78 16.35 5.98 7.93
C GLY A 78 15.58 7.29 7.66
N ASP A 79 15.15 7.55 6.45
CA ASP A 79 14.35 8.74 6.15
C ASP A 79 12.95 8.64 6.78
N HIS A 80 12.47 9.76 7.33
CA HIS A 80 11.10 9.89 7.83
C HIS A 80 10.18 10.29 6.67
N VAL A 81 9.10 9.56 6.50
CA VAL A 81 8.19 9.72 5.37
C VAL A 81 6.73 9.73 5.78
N ILE A 82 5.91 10.40 4.99
CA ILE A 82 4.47 10.26 4.98
C ILE A 82 4.04 9.69 3.63
N THR A 83 2.98 8.89 3.61
CA THR A 83 2.44 8.33 2.38
C THR A 83 1.54 9.33 1.67
N CYS A 84 1.50 9.25 0.35
CA CYS A 84 0.54 9.96 -0.48
C CYS A 84 -0.47 8.96 -1.05
N LEU A 85 -1.76 9.27 -0.94
CA LEU A 85 -2.83 8.45 -1.49
C LEU A 85 -2.71 8.30 -3.01
N SER A 86 -2.33 9.37 -3.71
CA SER A 86 -2.23 9.36 -5.18
C SER A 86 -0.89 8.77 -5.60
N ALA A 87 -0.89 7.49 -5.97
CA ALA A 87 0.24 6.90 -6.65
C ALA A 87 0.35 7.46 -8.07
N PHE A 88 1.56 7.74 -8.54
CA PHE A 88 1.79 8.29 -9.88
C PHE A 88 3.11 7.78 -10.48
N CYS A 89 3.14 7.61 -11.80
CA CYS A 89 4.30 7.07 -12.51
C CYS A 89 5.41 8.10 -12.79
N GLY A 90 5.06 9.39 -12.84
CA GLY A 90 5.99 10.48 -13.13
C GLY A 90 6.29 10.73 -14.60
N HIS A 91 5.79 9.92 -15.54
CA HIS A 91 6.15 10.00 -16.95
C HIS A 91 4.97 9.98 -17.94
N CYS A 92 3.73 9.67 -17.51
CA CYS A 92 2.56 9.76 -18.40
C CYS A 92 2.14 11.22 -18.63
N GLU A 93 1.27 11.45 -19.60
CA GLU A 93 0.76 12.77 -19.94
C GLU A 93 0.25 13.54 -18.73
N HIS A 94 -0.56 12.89 -17.90
CA HIS A 94 -1.12 13.52 -16.70
C HIS A 94 -0.04 13.92 -15.70
N CYS A 95 0.95 13.07 -15.48
CA CYS A 95 2.06 13.37 -14.56
C CYS A 95 2.92 14.54 -15.06
N LEU A 96 3.24 14.54 -16.37
CA LEU A 96 4.07 15.58 -16.97
C LEU A 96 3.39 16.94 -17.05
N THR A 97 2.05 16.98 -17.04
CA THR A 97 1.27 18.21 -17.04
C THR A 97 0.82 18.66 -15.64
N GLY A 98 1.31 18.01 -14.58
CA GLY A 98 1.00 18.38 -13.20
C GLY A 98 -0.32 17.83 -12.67
N HIS A 99 -0.96 16.91 -13.38
CA HIS A 99 -2.22 16.26 -13.00
C HIS A 99 -1.97 14.84 -12.47
N MET A 100 -1.04 14.67 -11.55
CA MET A 100 -0.62 13.35 -11.04
C MET A 100 -1.76 12.54 -10.43
N SER A 101 -2.78 13.19 -9.87
CA SER A 101 -3.99 12.52 -9.36
C SER A 101 -4.81 11.81 -10.43
N LEU A 102 -4.60 12.12 -11.71
CA LEU A 102 -5.23 11.48 -12.86
C LEU A 102 -4.35 10.41 -13.50
N CYS A 103 -3.22 10.06 -12.88
CA CYS A 103 -2.35 9.01 -13.39
C CYS A 103 -3.11 7.69 -13.50
N GLY A 104 -3.17 7.16 -14.73
CA GLY A 104 -3.88 5.91 -15.05
C GLY A 104 -2.95 4.73 -15.28
N GLU A 105 -1.68 4.80 -14.82
CA GLU A 105 -0.70 3.75 -15.03
C GLU A 105 -1.08 2.46 -14.29
N PRO A 106 -1.37 1.36 -15.01
CA PRO A 106 -1.84 0.12 -14.38
C PRO A 106 -0.82 -0.52 -13.43
N GLU A 107 0.48 -0.32 -13.67
CA GLU A 107 1.55 -0.90 -12.85
C GLU A 107 1.60 -0.37 -11.43
N LEU A 108 0.94 0.76 -11.17
CA LEU A 108 0.86 1.35 -9.84
C LEU A 108 -0.20 0.72 -8.94
N GLN A 109 -1.06 -0.11 -9.51
CA GLN A 109 -2.15 -0.76 -8.79
C GLN A 109 -1.97 -2.28 -8.83
N ARG A 110 -2.25 -2.93 -7.72
CA ARG A 110 -2.30 -4.37 -7.70
C ARG A 110 -3.48 -4.85 -8.56
N ALA A 111 -3.21 -5.61 -9.60
CA ALA A 111 -4.24 -6.24 -10.40
C ALA A 111 -5.00 -7.32 -9.60
N ALA A 112 -6.26 -7.58 -9.97
CA ALA A 112 -7.12 -8.51 -9.25
C ALA A 112 -6.58 -9.96 -9.24
N ASP A 113 -5.82 -10.33 -10.25
CA ASP A 113 -5.18 -11.65 -10.44
C ASP A 113 -3.78 -11.75 -9.80
N GLN A 114 -3.21 -10.64 -9.34
CA GLN A 114 -1.93 -10.66 -8.66
C GLN A 114 -2.08 -11.19 -7.23
N PRO A 115 -1.20 -12.12 -6.80
CA PRO A 115 -1.23 -12.66 -5.45
C PRO A 115 -0.97 -11.56 -4.41
N SER A 116 -1.57 -11.73 -3.24
CA SER A 116 -1.26 -10.88 -2.10
C SER A 116 0.21 -11.03 -1.71
N ARG A 117 0.85 -9.92 -1.36
CA ARG A 117 2.21 -9.92 -0.78
C ARG A 117 2.20 -10.10 0.74
N LEU A 118 1.00 -10.17 1.31
CA LEU A 118 0.81 -10.49 2.72
C LEU A 118 0.82 -12.00 2.88
N ALA A 119 1.75 -12.52 3.68
CA ALA A 119 1.75 -13.91 4.12
C ALA A 119 1.47 -13.95 5.63
N LYS A 120 0.83 -15.02 6.09
CA LYS A 120 0.81 -15.32 7.53
C LYS A 120 2.21 -15.71 7.96
N LYS A 121 2.59 -15.29 9.15
CA LYS A 121 3.95 -15.51 9.67
C LYS A 121 4.35 -16.99 9.73
N ASP A 122 3.38 -17.87 9.86
CA ASP A 122 3.58 -19.32 9.99
C ASP A 122 3.42 -20.10 8.67
N GLU A 123 3.16 -19.42 7.54
CA GLU A 123 2.95 -20.02 6.22
C GLU A 123 4.11 -19.72 5.23
N ALA A 124 5.25 -19.24 5.73
CA ALA A 124 6.43 -18.88 4.92
C ALA A 124 7.54 -19.93 5.02
#